data_cfa7dd4c5834b2843b677ed170d7b038
#
_entry.id   cfa7dd4c5834b2843b677ed170d7b038
#
_cell.length_a   1.000
_cell.length_b   1.000
_cell.length_c   1.000
_cell.angle_alpha   90.00
_cell.angle_beta   90.00
_cell.angle_gamma   90.00
#
_symmetry.space_group_name_H-M   'P 1'
#
loop_
_entity.id
_entity.type
_entity.pdbx_description
1 polymer ?
#
loop_
_entity_poly.entity_id
_entity_poly.type
_entity_poly.pdbx_seq_one_letter_code
_entity_poly.pdbx_strand_id
1 'polypeptide(L)'
;NTSSSSFVSYRIYEQVKCYTPAAGNALWFMYQPVLMSKRSYDKLNDAQKDALAAAAKVAEEYYTAEGRKQDSDSVEVFKEAGVEIADLSDEDFAAWQAIAMKTSYAKFVEETPNGQELLDMALAVK
;
A
#
# COMPACT_ATOMS: atom_id res chain seq x y z
N ASN A 1 5.23 8.28 5.59
CA ASN A 1 5.04 7.79 4.25
C ASN A 1 5.92 6.55 4.01
N THR A 2 5.54 5.44 4.66
CA THR A 2 6.24 4.15 4.55
C THR A 2 5.33 3.04 5.08
N SER A 3 5.77 1.76 5.05
CA SER A 3 4.97 0.62 5.53
C SER A 3 4.86 0.57 7.05
N SER A 4 3.85 -0.14 7.56
CA SER A 4 3.67 -0.39 8.99
C SER A 4 4.91 -1.04 9.62
N SER A 5 5.55 -1.98 8.92
CA SER A 5 6.81 -2.60 9.36
C SER A 5 7.95 -1.58 9.51
N SER A 6 8.04 -0.60 8.62
CA SER A 6 9.03 0.47 8.73
C SER A 6 8.75 1.39 9.92
N PHE A 7 7.49 1.68 10.24
CA PHE A 7 7.14 2.45 11.42
C PHE A 7 7.62 1.77 12.71
N VAL A 8 7.48 0.46 12.79
CA VAL A 8 7.99 -0.32 13.92
C VAL A 8 9.52 -0.35 13.91
N SER A 9 10.15 -0.66 12.77
CA SER A 9 11.61 -0.76 12.65
C SER A 9 12.35 0.56 12.97
N TYR A 10 11.74 1.70 12.59
CA TYR A 10 12.29 3.02 12.89
C TYR A 10 11.85 3.56 14.26
N ARG A 11 11.12 2.76 15.04
CA ARG A 11 10.65 3.11 16.38
C ARG A 11 9.84 4.42 16.38
N ILE A 12 9.01 4.63 15.37
CA ILE A 12 8.19 5.85 15.24
C ILE A 12 7.25 6.02 16.44
N TYR A 13 6.82 4.91 17.05
CA TYR A 13 5.99 4.91 18.25
C TYR A 13 6.60 5.67 19.44
N GLU A 14 7.91 5.92 19.45
CA GLU A 14 8.56 6.74 20.49
C GLU A 14 8.41 8.24 20.25
N GLN A 15 8.04 8.65 19.05
CA GLN A 15 8.03 10.05 18.60
C GLN A 15 6.62 10.60 18.38
N VAL A 16 5.60 9.75 18.37
CA VAL A 16 4.22 10.14 18.08
C VAL A 16 3.29 9.87 19.27
N LYS A 17 2.17 10.56 19.29
CA LYS A 17 1.13 10.39 20.32
C LYS A 17 -0.12 9.70 19.80
N CYS A 18 -0.28 9.65 18.47
CA CYS A 18 -1.42 9.10 17.80
C CYS A 18 -0.96 8.33 16.56
N TYR A 19 -1.62 7.22 16.27
CA TYR A 19 -1.39 6.39 15.10
C TYR A 19 -2.73 5.99 14.46
N THR A 20 -2.86 6.24 13.16
CA THR A 20 -4.00 5.75 12.36
C THR A 20 -3.54 4.50 11.60
N PRO A 21 -4.01 3.31 11.99
CA PRO A 21 -3.60 2.06 11.37
C PRO A 21 -4.20 1.86 9.98
N ALA A 22 -3.56 1.02 9.17
CA ALA A 22 -4.04 0.63 7.85
C ALA A 22 -5.03 -0.56 7.88
N ALA A 23 -5.40 -1.05 9.05
CA ALA A 23 -6.24 -2.25 9.20
C ALA A 23 -7.73 -2.06 8.84
N GLY A 24 -8.13 -0.86 8.47
CA GLY A 24 -9.49 -0.53 8.05
C GLY A 24 -9.43 0.38 6.82
N ASN A 25 -9.99 1.57 6.97
CA ASN A 25 -9.87 2.63 5.97
C ASN A 25 -8.44 3.16 5.91
N ALA A 26 -7.73 2.87 4.83
CA ALA A 26 -6.37 3.35 4.63
C ALA A 26 -6.34 4.52 3.65
N LEU A 27 -5.62 5.58 4.02
CA LEU A 27 -5.43 6.75 3.15
C LEU A 27 -4.37 6.52 2.09
N TRP A 28 -3.57 5.48 2.21
CA TRP A 28 -2.46 5.22 1.32
C TRP A 28 -2.06 3.73 1.32
N PHE A 29 -1.72 3.23 0.15
CA PHE A 29 -1.19 1.90 -0.04
C PHE A 29 0.23 1.96 -0.58
N MET A 30 1.13 1.15 -0.01
CA MET A 30 2.46 0.99 -0.55
C MET A 30 2.44 -0.08 -1.64
N TYR A 31 2.65 0.34 -2.89
CA TYR A 31 2.89 -0.57 -3.99
C TYR A 31 4.39 -0.84 -4.11
N GLN A 32 4.80 -2.08 -3.91
CA GLN A 32 6.21 -2.50 -3.97
C GLN A 32 6.41 -3.57 -5.06
N PRO A 33 6.55 -3.18 -6.33
CA PRO A 33 6.76 -4.13 -7.40
C PRO A 33 8.20 -4.65 -7.40
N VAL A 34 8.36 -5.94 -7.69
CA VAL A 34 9.65 -6.50 -8.09
C VAL A 34 9.83 -6.26 -9.59
N LEU A 35 10.85 -5.51 -9.95
CA LEU A 35 11.09 -5.09 -11.33
C LEU A 35 12.31 -5.80 -11.92
N MET A 36 12.19 -6.18 -13.18
CA MET A 36 13.28 -6.67 -14.00
C MET A 36 13.38 -5.84 -15.29
N SER A 37 14.58 -5.48 -15.71
CA SER A 37 14.73 -4.78 -16.99
C SER A 37 14.30 -5.67 -18.14
N LYS A 38 13.59 -5.09 -19.13
CA LYS A 38 13.18 -5.84 -20.32
C LYS A 38 14.38 -6.49 -21.03
N ARG A 39 15.50 -5.79 -21.12
CA ARG A 39 16.74 -6.31 -21.71
C ARG A 39 17.27 -7.57 -21.00
N SER A 40 17.12 -7.67 -19.69
CA SER A 40 17.51 -8.84 -18.91
C SER A 40 16.51 -9.97 -19.10
N TYR A 41 15.21 -9.66 -19.05
CA TYR A 41 14.14 -10.61 -19.26
C TYR A 41 14.19 -11.27 -20.65
N ASP A 42 14.47 -10.49 -21.70
CA ASP A 42 14.56 -10.99 -23.08
C ASP A 42 15.70 -11.99 -23.31
N LYS A 43 16.71 -12.01 -22.42
CA LYS A 43 17.83 -12.97 -22.48
C LYS A 43 17.52 -14.31 -21.84
N LEU A 44 16.42 -14.40 -21.10
CA LEU A 44 15.99 -15.63 -20.45
C LEU A 44 15.38 -16.59 -21.48
N ASN A 45 15.65 -17.87 -21.34
CA ASN A 45 14.89 -18.90 -22.05
C ASN A 45 13.50 -19.10 -21.44
N ASP A 46 12.64 -19.86 -22.12
CA ASP A 46 11.26 -20.03 -21.71
C ASP A 46 11.15 -20.71 -20.33
N ALA A 47 11.96 -21.72 -20.04
CA ALA A 47 11.97 -22.37 -18.73
C ALA A 47 12.36 -21.41 -17.59
N GLN A 48 13.27 -20.47 -17.86
CA GLN A 48 13.65 -19.44 -16.87
C GLN A 48 12.54 -18.41 -16.67
N LYS A 49 11.82 -18.02 -17.73
CA LYS A 49 10.67 -17.12 -17.64
C LYS A 49 9.53 -17.77 -16.86
N ASP A 50 9.24 -19.03 -17.13
CA ASP A 50 8.22 -19.79 -16.40
C ASP A 50 8.57 -19.95 -14.91
N ALA A 51 9.83 -20.22 -14.60
CA ALA A 51 10.30 -20.30 -13.23
C ALA A 51 10.16 -18.96 -12.49
N LEU A 52 10.48 -17.82 -13.16
CA LEU A 52 10.27 -16.48 -12.60
C LEU A 52 8.79 -16.19 -12.34
N ALA A 53 7.91 -16.53 -13.29
CA ALA A 53 6.48 -16.31 -13.13
C ALA A 53 5.91 -17.14 -11.97
N ALA A 54 6.33 -18.39 -11.84
CA ALA A 54 5.94 -19.25 -10.73
C ALA A 54 6.45 -18.72 -9.39
N ALA A 55 7.71 -18.30 -9.32
CA ALA A 55 8.30 -17.71 -8.12
C ALA A 55 7.61 -16.39 -7.73
N ALA A 56 7.26 -15.55 -8.70
CA ALA A 56 6.55 -14.28 -8.45
C ALA A 56 5.18 -14.54 -7.80
N LYS A 57 4.44 -15.53 -8.26
CA LYS A 57 3.15 -15.90 -7.68
C LYS A 57 3.27 -16.34 -6.21
N VAL A 58 4.24 -17.19 -5.90
CA VAL A 58 4.49 -17.64 -4.52
C VAL A 58 4.92 -16.46 -3.64
N ALA A 59 5.77 -15.58 -4.15
CA ALA A 59 6.21 -14.40 -3.42
C ALA A 59 5.06 -13.42 -3.15
N GLU A 60 4.15 -13.22 -4.12
CA GLU A 60 2.97 -12.36 -3.96
C GLU A 60 2.03 -12.89 -2.87
N GLU A 61 1.72 -14.20 -2.91
CA GLU A 61 0.88 -14.85 -1.91
C GLU A 61 1.47 -14.72 -0.50
N TYR A 62 2.76 -15.01 -0.36
CA TYR A 62 3.48 -14.87 0.90
C TYR A 62 3.52 -13.43 1.40
N TYR A 63 3.90 -12.49 0.54
CA TYR A 63 4.01 -11.08 0.91
C TYR A 63 2.66 -10.47 1.30
N THR A 64 1.59 -10.84 0.60
CA THR A 64 0.23 -10.38 0.94
C THR A 64 -0.19 -10.84 2.33
N ALA A 65 0.08 -12.10 2.68
CA ALA A 65 -0.23 -12.64 3.99
C ALA A 65 0.60 -11.96 5.11
N GLU A 66 1.90 -11.82 4.90
CA GLU A 66 2.81 -11.19 5.85
C GLU A 66 2.53 -9.68 6.01
N GLY A 67 2.21 -8.97 4.92
CA GLY A 67 1.86 -7.55 4.97
C GLY A 67 0.63 -7.29 5.85
N ARG A 68 -0.43 -8.06 5.67
CA ARG A 68 -1.63 -7.97 6.51
C ARG A 68 -1.35 -8.26 7.98
N LYS A 69 -0.50 -9.26 8.25
CA LYS A 69 -0.08 -9.56 9.61
C LYS A 69 0.71 -8.42 10.23
N GLN A 70 1.65 -7.84 9.48
CA GLN A 70 2.44 -6.70 9.95
C GLN A 70 1.59 -5.46 10.23
N ASP A 71 0.55 -5.20 9.44
CA ASP A 71 -0.39 -4.11 9.69
C ASP A 71 -1.10 -4.30 11.04
N SER A 72 -1.55 -5.52 11.34
CA SER A 72 -2.17 -5.83 12.63
C SER A 72 -1.19 -5.79 13.80
N ASP A 73 -0.01 -6.39 13.63
CA ASP A 73 1.03 -6.43 14.68
C ASP A 73 1.52 -5.02 15.04
N SER A 74 1.59 -4.11 14.07
CA SER A 74 2.00 -2.72 14.32
C SER A 74 1.08 -2.01 15.29
N VAL A 75 -0.22 -2.27 15.25
CA VAL A 75 -1.20 -1.68 16.18
C VAL A 75 -0.87 -2.04 17.62
N GLU A 76 -0.54 -3.31 17.87
CA GLU A 76 -0.22 -3.76 19.24
C GLU A 76 1.09 -3.11 19.74
N VAL A 77 2.13 -3.01 18.90
CA VAL A 77 3.38 -2.34 19.26
C VAL A 77 3.15 -0.88 19.64
N PHE A 78 2.29 -0.16 18.89
CA PHE A 78 1.98 1.24 19.19
C PHE A 78 1.16 1.38 20.47
N LYS A 79 0.17 0.49 20.70
CA LYS A 79 -0.60 0.45 21.95
C LYS A 79 0.29 0.19 23.17
N GLU A 80 1.17 -0.80 23.09
CA GLU A 80 2.11 -1.11 24.17
C GLU A 80 3.06 0.05 24.49
N ALA A 81 3.39 0.87 23.49
CA ALA A 81 4.17 2.10 23.67
C ALA A 81 3.34 3.28 24.22
N GLY A 82 2.05 3.10 24.46
CA GLY A 82 1.16 4.13 24.99
C GLY A 82 0.68 5.15 23.95
N VAL A 83 0.80 4.82 22.66
CA VAL A 83 0.31 5.66 21.56
C VAL A 83 -1.20 5.46 21.40
N GLU A 84 -1.94 6.54 21.25
CA GLU A 84 -3.37 6.52 20.97
C GLU A 84 -3.62 5.96 19.55
N ILE A 85 -4.52 5.00 19.43
CA ILE A 85 -4.94 4.46 18.14
C ILE A 85 -6.20 5.21 17.71
N ALA A 86 -6.10 5.91 16.60
CA ALA A 86 -7.19 6.67 15.99
C ALA A 86 -7.60 5.99 14.67
N ASP A 87 -8.62 5.17 14.73
CA ASP A 87 -9.19 4.54 13.53
C ASP A 87 -9.90 5.60 12.67
N LEU A 88 -9.74 5.48 11.36
CA LEU A 88 -10.42 6.33 10.41
C LEU A 88 -11.83 5.78 10.16
N SER A 89 -12.86 6.51 10.60
CA SER A 89 -14.25 6.12 10.37
C SER A 89 -14.61 6.14 8.88
N ASP A 90 -15.68 5.44 8.50
CA ASP A 90 -16.19 5.48 7.11
C ASP A 90 -16.61 6.91 6.70
N GLU A 91 -17.16 7.69 7.64
CA GLU A 91 -17.55 9.08 7.40
C GLU A 91 -16.33 9.97 7.14
N ASP A 92 -15.30 9.86 7.96
CA ASP A 92 -14.05 10.60 7.79
C ASP A 92 -13.35 10.20 6.48
N PHE A 93 -13.29 8.91 6.19
CA PHE A 93 -12.72 8.41 4.94
C PHE A 93 -13.46 8.98 3.72
N ALA A 94 -14.80 8.96 3.72
CA ALA A 94 -15.61 9.53 2.65
C ALA A 94 -15.39 11.05 2.51
N ALA A 95 -15.25 11.76 3.63
CA ALA A 95 -14.95 13.20 3.61
C ALA A 95 -13.56 13.49 2.98
N TRP A 96 -12.54 12.70 3.35
CA TRP A 96 -11.21 12.80 2.75
C TRP A 96 -11.20 12.44 1.26
N GLN A 97 -11.92 11.39 0.87
CA GLN A 97 -12.08 11.00 -0.54
C GLN A 97 -12.76 12.12 -1.35
N ALA A 98 -13.79 12.77 -0.81
CA ALA A 98 -14.46 13.89 -1.46
C ALA A 98 -13.52 15.09 -1.70
N ILE A 99 -12.54 15.32 -0.83
CA ILE A 99 -11.49 16.31 -1.02
C ILE A 99 -10.53 15.85 -2.12
N ALA A 100 -10.07 14.58 -2.05
CA ALA A 100 -9.16 14.02 -3.04
C ALA A 100 -9.73 14.05 -4.46
N MET A 101 -11.01 13.77 -4.63
CA MET A 101 -11.72 13.83 -5.92
C MET A 101 -11.60 15.22 -6.58
N LYS A 102 -11.64 16.28 -5.77
CA LYS A 102 -11.58 17.67 -6.26
C LYS A 102 -10.15 18.23 -6.38
N THR A 103 -9.18 17.52 -5.86
CA THR A 103 -7.77 17.99 -5.77
C THR A 103 -6.81 17.03 -6.46
N SER A 104 -6.29 16.06 -5.73
CA SER A 104 -5.26 15.15 -6.22
C SER A 104 -5.72 14.26 -7.38
N TYR A 105 -6.96 13.77 -7.34
CA TYR A 105 -7.50 12.95 -8.43
C TYR A 105 -7.77 13.80 -9.69
N ALA A 106 -8.35 14.99 -9.53
CA ALA A 106 -8.55 15.90 -10.65
C ALA A 106 -7.23 16.27 -11.32
N LYS A 107 -6.20 16.58 -10.50
CA LYS A 107 -4.85 16.85 -11.00
C LYS A 107 -4.21 15.64 -11.69
N PHE A 108 -4.35 14.45 -11.14
CA PHE A 108 -3.88 13.21 -11.76
C PHE A 108 -4.50 12.98 -13.14
N VAL A 109 -5.81 13.20 -13.26
CA VAL A 109 -6.54 13.07 -14.54
C VAL A 109 -6.04 14.09 -15.57
N GLU A 110 -5.79 15.33 -15.14
CA GLU A 110 -5.28 16.40 -16.01
C GLU A 110 -3.85 16.14 -16.52
N GLU A 111 -2.97 15.63 -15.65
CA GLU A 111 -1.54 15.49 -15.94
C GLU A 111 -1.15 14.10 -16.51
N THR A 112 -2.05 13.12 -16.46
CA THR A 112 -1.73 11.74 -16.84
C THR A 112 -2.48 11.31 -18.11
N PRO A 113 -1.79 10.84 -19.17
CA PRO A 113 -2.45 10.22 -20.30
C PRO A 113 -3.34 9.05 -19.85
N ASN A 114 -4.59 9.03 -20.29
CA ASN A 114 -5.63 8.08 -19.87
C ASN A 114 -5.92 8.11 -18.34
N GLY A 115 -5.61 9.23 -17.67
CA GLY A 115 -5.75 9.36 -16.22
C GLY A 115 -7.14 9.06 -15.69
N GLN A 116 -8.21 9.43 -16.41
CA GLN A 116 -9.58 9.13 -16.00
C GLN A 116 -9.85 7.62 -16.02
N GLU A 117 -9.47 6.91 -17.08
CA GLU A 117 -9.64 5.46 -17.18
C GLU A 117 -8.88 4.73 -16.07
N LEU A 118 -7.64 5.14 -15.81
CA LEU A 118 -6.82 4.57 -14.74
C LEU A 118 -7.42 4.82 -13.35
N LEU A 119 -7.96 6.02 -13.11
CA LEU A 119 -8.62 6.36 -11.87
C LEU A 119 -9.90 5.55 -11.67
N ASP A 120 -10.73 5.42 -12.71
CA ASP A 120 -11.96 4.65 -12.66
C ASP A 120 -11.67 3.16 -12.37
N MET A 121 -10.63 2.60 -12.99
CA MET A 121 -10.17 1.24 -12.71
C MET A 121 -9.70 1.09 -11.25
N ALA A 122 -8.94 2.04 -10.72
CA ALA A 122 -8.46 1.99 -9.34
C ALA A 122 -9.61 2.08 -8.33
N LEU A 123 -10.60 2.93 -8.56
CA LEU A 123 -11.76 3.10 -7.69
C LEU A 123 -12.77 1.93 -7.77
N ALA A 124 -12.72 1.12 -8.83
CA ALA A 124 -13.55 -0.08 -8.98
C ALA A 124 -13.05 -1.29 -8.19
N VAL A 125 -11.80 -1.27 -7.71
CA VAL A 125 -11.23 -2.33 -6.87
C VAL A 125 -11.89 -2.28 -5.48
N LYS A 126 -12.41 -3.44 -5.04
CA LYS A 126 -13.09 -3.59 -3.74
C LYS A 126 -12.24 -4.41 -2.79
#